data_aa8463dfad77de5391d6a93e102ad324
#
_entry.id   aa8463dfad77de5391d6a93e102ad324
#
_cell.length_a   1.000
_cell.length_b   1.000
_cell.length_c   1.000
_cell.angle_alpha   90.00
_cell.angle_beta   90.00
_cell.angle_gamma   90.00
#
_symmetry.space_group_name_H-M   'P 1'
#
loop_
_entity.id
_entity.type
_entity.pdbx_description
1 polymer ?
#
loop_
_entity_poly.entity_id
_entity_poly.type
_entity_poly.pdbx_seq_one_letter_code
_entity_poly.pdbx_strand_id
1 'polypeptide(L)'
;GFTGLIKTCLKTTCNSCSKALLLDAPESHPTDPEKSEQDYYRDRVNDIILKHGVGGREFKKIIKDIENLCAGPKRAICMHCGAEQGKIILDKPTTFKEKKADKGEHKLNARDIREWLEKIPDEHLIFVGMEKDVSRPEWTIMKVLPVPPITVRPSITLESGDRSEDDLTHKLVDVLRINQRLRENRDSGAPQLIVEDLWELLQYHCT
;
A
#
# COMPACT_ATOMS: atom_id res chain seq x y z
N GLY A 1 -0.37 3.21 -10.97
CA GLY A 1 0.40 2.35 -10.09
C GLY A 1 -0.35 1.99 -8.82
N PHE A 2 0.23 1.14 -8.00
CA PHE A 2 -0.40 0.61 -6.77
C PHE A 2 -0.52 1.63 -5.63
N THR A 3 0.09 2.82 -5.74
CA THR A 3 0.06 3.86 -4.69
C THR A 3 -1.35 4.27 -4.27
N GLY A 4 -2.29 4.31 -5.22
CA GLY A 4 -3.70 4.60 -4.91
C GLY A 4 -4.33 3.51 -4.04
N LEU A 5 -4.08 2.24 -4.37
CA LEU A 5 -4.56 1.09 -3.63
C LEU A 5 -3.95 1.02 -2.22
N ILE A 6 -2.63 1.18 -2.11
CA ILE A 6 -1.93 1.23 -0.82
C ILE A 6 -2.53 2.35 0.05
N LYS A 7 -2.75 3.53 -0.53
CA LYS A 7 -3.38 4.65 0.18
C LYS A 7 -4.76 4.30 0.72
N THR A 8 -5.59 3.62 -0.07
CA THR A 8 -6.91 3.15 0.37
C THR A 8 -6.77 2.18 1.54
N CYS A 9 -5.88 1.19 1.47
CA CYS A 9 -5.63 0.25 2.57
C CYS A 9 -5.21 0.97 3.86
N LEU A 10 -4.19 1.85 3.78
CA LEU A 10 -3.68 2.58 4.94
C LEU A 10 -4.70 3.53 5.59
N LYS A 11 -5.65 4.05 4.81
CA LYS A 11 -6.72 4.92 5.32
C LYS A 11 -7.91 4.16 5.90
N THR A 12 -8.12 2.93 5.44
CA THR A 12 -9.26 2.11 5.85
C THR A 12 -8.93 1.28 7.09
N THR A 13 -7.65 1.00 7.34
CA THR A 13 -7.20 0.10 8.41
C THR A 13 -6.40 0.82 9.49
N CYS A 14 -6.39 0.24 10.67
CA CYS A 14 -5.66 0.75 11.84
C CYS A 14 -4.14 0.61 11.66
N ASN A 15 -3.39 1.63 12.05
CA ASN A 15 -1.91 1.66 12.00
C ASN A 15 -1.23 0.69 12.99
N SER A 16 -1.96 0.12 13.94
CA SER A 16 -1.44 -0.78 14.98
C SER A 16 -1.94 -2.22 14.81
N CYS A 17 -3.26 -2.43 14.81
CA CYS A 17 -3.84 -3.78 14.71
C CYS A 17 -4.24 -4.18 13.29
N SER A 18 -4.12 -3.31 12.31
CA SER A 18 -4.45 -3.51 10.89
C SER A 18 -5.90 -3.93 10.58
N LYS A 19 -6.79 -3.93 11.56
CA LYS A 19 -8.23 -4.14 11.34
C LYS A 19 -8.86 -2.93 10.66
N ALA A 20 -9.91 -3.14 9.87
CA ALA A 20 -10.69 -2.05 9.28
C ALA A 20 -11.29 -1.16 10.39
N LEU A 21 -11.28 0.15 10.20
CA LEU A 21 -11.79 1.15 11.16
C LEU A 21 -13.33 1.25 11.06
N LEU A 22 -14.00 0.10 11.10
CA LEU A 22 -15.44 -0.07 11.11
C LEU A 22 -15.86 -0.73 12.43
N LEU A 23 -17.02 -0.33 12.95
CA LEU A 23 -17.56 -0.88 14.19
C LEU A 23 -18.00 -2.34 13.98
N ASP A 24 -17.59 -3.21 14.92
CA ASP A 24 -17.96 -4.61 14.96
C ASP A 24 -18.97 -4.92 16.07
N ALA A 25 -19.42 -3.89 16.79
CA ALA A 25 -20.42 -4.03 17.83
C ALA A 25 -21.81 -4.21 17.22
N PRO A 26 -22.66 -5.10 17.78
CA PRO A 26 -24.11 -5.11 17.51
C PRO A 26 -24.67 -3.69 17.72
N GLU A 27 -25.78 -3.38 17.09
CA GLU A 27 -26.44 -2.06 17.12
C GLU A 27 -25.70 -0.94 16.36
N SER A 28 -24.53 -1.20 15.82
CA SER A 28 -23.83 -0.19 14.97
C SER A 28 -24.29 -0.18 13.51
N HIS A 29 -25.11 -1.13 13.10
CA HIS A 29 -25.72 -1.18 11.78
C HIS A 29 -26.81 -0.08 11.63
N PRO A 30 -26.87 0.64 10.51
CA PRO A 30 -27.80 1.76 10.33
C PRO A 30 -29.29 1.40 10.43
N THR A 31 -29.68 0.17 10.12
CA THR A 31 -31.08 -0.26 9.99
C THR A 31 -31.41 -1.58 10.67
N ASP A 32 -30.43 -2.32 11.17
CA ASP A 32 -30.60 -3.64 11.78
C ASP A 32 -29.88 -3.71 13.14
N PRO A 33 -30.59 -3.74 14.25
CA PRO A 33 -29.96 -3.71 15.59
C PRO A 33 -29.23 -5.01 15.95
N GLU A 34 -29.42 -6.09 15.21
CA GLU A 34 -28.73 -7.37 15.45
C GLU A 34 -27.40 -7.46 14.70
N LYS A 35 -27.13 -6.53 13.76
CA LYS A 35 -25.94 -6.50 12.94
C LYS A 35 -24.97 -5.37 13.29
N SER A 36 -23.73 -5.52 12.84
CA SER A 36 -22.69 -4.52 12.97
C SER A 36 -22.56 -3.60 11.73
N GLU A 37 -21.83 -2.50 11.85
CA GLU A 37 -21.46 -1.64 10.73
C GLU A 37 -20.61 -2.41 9.71
N GLN A 38 -19.74 -3.34 10.16
CA GLN A 38 -18.98 -4.22 9.28
C GLN A 38 -19.90 -5.10 8.44
N ASP A 39 -20.94 -5.69 9.02
CA ASP A 39 -21.91 -6.51 8.30
C ASP A 39 -22.66 -5.69 7.24
N TYR A 40 -23.05 -4.47 7.59
CA TYR A 40 -23.69 -3.55 6.64
C TYR A 40 -22.85 -3.30 5.39
N TYR A 41 -21.57 -2.95 5.58
CA TYR A 41 -20.70 -2.68 4.42
C TYR A 41 -20.32 -3.96 3.68
N ARG A 42 -20.14 -5.08 4.37
CA ARG A 42 -19.89 -6.39 3.75
C ARG A 42 -21.04 -6.80 2.85
N ASP A 43 -22.28 -6.74 3.34
CA ASP A 43 -23.48 -7.08 2.57
C ASP A 43 -23.62 -6.17 1.35
N ARG A 44 -23.39 -4.87 1.50
CA ARG A 44 -23.44 -3.91 0.37
C ARG A 44 -22.36 -4.16 -0.68
N VAL A 45 -21.14 -4.43 -0.27
CA VAL A 45 -20.05 -4.72 -1.23
C VAL A 45 -20.37 -6.00 -2.00
N ASN A 46 -20.82 -7.06 -1.32
CA ASN A 46 -21.22 -8.32 -1.94
C ASN A 46 -22.35 -8.13 -2.94
N ASP A 47 -23.37 -7.37 -2.58
CA ASP A 47 -24.51 -7.07 -3.45
C ASP A 47 -24.10 -6.32 -4.73
N ILE A 48 -23.16 -5.36 -4.60
CA ILE A 48 -22.58 -4.65 -5.74
C ILE A 48 -21.73 -5.58 -6.61
N ILE A 49 -20.92 -6.47 -6.01
CA ILE A 49 -20.14 -7.45 -6.76
C ILE A 49 -21.06 -8.37 -7.57
N LEU A 50 -22.14 -8.85 -6.98
CA LEU A 50 -23.11 -9.72 -7.66
C LEU A 50 -23.82 -9.02 -8.81
N LYS A 51 -24.18 -7.73 -8.66
CA LYS A 51 -24.95 -6.99 -9.66
C LYS A 51 -24.10 -6.37 -10.76
N HIS A 52 -22.90 -5.89 -10.42
CA HIS A 52 -22.07 -5.02 -11.30
C HIS A 52 -20.65 -5.54 -11.53
N GLY A 53 -20.27 -6.60 -10.81
CA GLY A 53 -18.92 -7.16 -10.88
C GLY A 53 -17.86 -6.32 -10.14
N VAL A 54 -16.68 -6.90 -9.99
CA VAL A 54 -15.51 -6.25 -9.38
C VAL A 54 -14.92 -5.22 -10.35
N GLY A 55 -14.49 -4.06 -9.82
CA GLY A 55 -13.80 -3.01 -10.58
C GLY A 55 -14.72 -2.04 -11.33
N GLY A 56 -16.04 -2.25 -11.33
CA GLY A 56 -17.04 -1.36 -11.89
C GLY A 56 -17.10 0.01 -11.18
N ARG A 57 -17.87 0.94 -11.73
CA ARG A 57 -18.03 2.30 -11.16
C ARG A 57 -18.65 2.24 -9.76
N GLU A 58 -19.69 1.45 -9.57
CA GLU A 58 -20.38 1.32 -8.28
C GLU A 58 -19.49 0.66 -7.23
N PHE A 59 -18.72 -0.35 -7.63
CA PHE A 59 -17.72 -0.97 -6.76
C PHE A 59 -16.66 0.03 -6.28
N LYS A 60 -16.09 0.81 -7.19
CA LYS A 60 -15.11 1.86 -6.82
C LYS A 60 -15.71 2.92 -5.90
N LYS A 61 -17.00 3.23 -6.09
CA LYS A 61 -17.72 4.20 -5.27
C LYS A 61 -17.88 3.71 -3.84
N ILE A 62 -18.37 2.48 -3.64
CA ILE A 62 -18.55 1.93 -2.27
C ILE A 62 -17.22 1.80 -1.53
N ILE A 63 -16.15 1.34 -2.18
CA ILE A 63 -14.81 1.28 -1.56
C ILE A 63 -14.34 2.68 -1.16
N LYS A 64 -14.61 3.70 -1.98
CA LYS A 64 -14.28 5.08 -1.68
C LYS A 64 -15.09 5.65 -0.52
N ASP A 65 -16.36 5.29 -0.41
CA ASP A 65 -17.23 5.68 0.70
C ASP A 65 -16.73 5.08 2.02
N ILE A 66 -16.33 3.80 2.02
CA ILE A 66 -15.70 3.13 3.16
C ILE A 66 -14.38 3.82 3.53
N GLU A 67 -13.48 4.11 2.57
CA GLU A 67 -12.23 4.83 2.80
C GLU A 67 -12.48 6.18 3.48
N ASN A 68 -13.44 6.95 2.98
CA ASN A 68 -13.76 8.27 3.52
C ASN A 68 -14.33 8.20 4.94
N LEU A 69 -15.16 7.20 5.23
CA LEU A 69 -15.69 6.95 6.57
C LEU A 69 -14.56 6.62 7.55
N CYS A 70 -13.70 5.66 7.20
CA CYS A 70 -12.59 5.21 8.03
C CYS A 70 -11.53 6.31 8.25
N ALA A 71 -11.32 7.18 7.25
CA ALA A 71 -10.40 8.32 7.36
C ALA A 71 -11.03 9.55 8.03
N GLY A 72 -12.27 9.46 8.46
CA GLY A 72 -13.02 10.57 9.07
C GLY A 72 -12.60 10.87 10.51
N PRO A 73 -12.92 12.08 11.03
CA PRO A 73 -12.52 12.51 12.37
C PRO A 73 -13.09 11.63 13.48
N LYS A 74 -14.23 10.97 13.25
CA LYS A 74 -14.85 10.05 14.20
C LYS A 74 -14.04 8.76 14.41
N ARG A 75 -13.04 8.50 13.56
CA ARG A 75 -12.18 7.32 13.58
C ARG A 75 -10.72 7.65 13.98
N ALA A 76 -10.53 8.78 14.67
CA ALA A 76 -9.21 9.21 15.16
C ALA A 76 -8.60 8.22 16.17
N ILE A 77 -9.43 7.42 16.83
CA ILE A 77 -9.01 6.36 17.76
C ILE A 77 -9.59 5.03 17.23
N CYS A 78 -8.74 4.01 17.17
CA CYS A 78 -9.18 2.68 16.75
C CYS A 78 -10.12 2.06 17.79
N MET A 79 -11.31 1.64 17.36
CA MET A 79 -12.29 0.99 18.22
C MET A 79 -11.89 -0.41 18.68
N HIS A 80 -10.91 -1.03 18.01
CA HIS A 80 -10.47 -2.40 18.32
C HIS A 80 -9.30 -2.45 19.30
N CYS A 81 -8.35 -1.51 19.21
CA CYS A 81 -7.12 -1.53 20.01
C CYS A 81 -6.82 -0.23 20.74
N GLY A 82 -7.63 0.81 20.57
CA GLY A 82 -7.43 2.11 21.21
C GLY A 82 -6.29 2.97 20.65
N ALA A 83 -5.61 2.52 19.59
CA ALA A 83 -4.50 3.28 19.02
C ALA A 83 -4.98 4.53 18.27
N GLU A 84 -4.24 5.62 18.46
CA GLU A 84 -4.47 6.88 17.72
C GLU A 84 -4.12 6.71 16.25
N GLN A 85 -5.03 7.17 15.38
CA GLN A 85 -4.88 7.10 13.94
C GLN A 85 -4.42 8.44 13.39
N GLY A 86 -3.33 8.42 12.62
CA GLY A 86 -2.83 9.59 11.93
C GLY A 86 -3.46 9.78 10.54
N LYS A 87 -3.39 10.99 10.04
CA LYS A 87 -3.78 11.29 8.67
C LYS A 87 -2.72 10.78 7.69
N ILE A 88 -3.13 9.90 6.79
CA ILE A 88 -2.23 9.37 5.74
C ILE A 88 -2.14 10.34 4.58
N ILE A 89 -0.91 10.77 4.28
CA ILE A 89 -0.57 11.70 3.21
C ILE A 89 0.36 10.97 2.23
N LEU A 90 0.06 11.08 0.95
CA LEU A 90 0.98 10.65 -0.12
C LEU A 90 1.82 11.85 -0.53
N ASP A 91 3.11 11.81 -0.22
CA ASP A 91 4.13 12.73 -0.72
C ASP A 91 4.68 12.14 -2.03
N LYS A 92 4.36 12.81 -3.11
CA LYS A 92 4.69 12.32 -4.46
C LYS A 92 6.21 12.22 -4.64
N PRO A 93 6.71 11.21 -5.36
CA PRO A 93 5.92 10.27 -6.19
C PRO A 93 5.37 9.05 -5.43
N THR A 94 6.00 8.55 -4.38
CA THR A 94 5.69 7.25 -3.78
C THR A 94 5.82 7.16 -2.28
N THR A 95 6.16 8.26 -1.61
CA THR A 95 6.43 8.29 -0.17
C THR A 95 5.13 8.53 0.60
N PHE A 96 4.85 7.68 1.58
CA PHE A 96 3.72 7.86 2.50
C PHE A 96 4.20 8.46 3.81
N LYS A 97 3.39 9.35 4.37
CA LYS A 97 3.57 9.95 5.69
C LYS A 97 2.31 9.79 6.52
N GLU A 98 2.49 9.48 7.79
CA GLU A 98 1.43 9.53 8.79
C GLU A 98 1.60 10.80 9.62
N LYS A 99 0.58 11.65 9.66
CA LYS A 99 0.57 12.87 10.47
C LYS A 99 -0.36 12.67 11.67
N LYS A 100 0.20 12.68 12.87
CA LYS A 100 -0.52 12.67 14.15
C LYS A 100 -0.57 14.07 14.75
N ALA A 101 -1.60 14.35 15.52
CA ALA A 101 -1.80 15.69 16.12
C ALA A 101 -0.62 16.09 17.01
N ASP A 102 -0.16 15.18 17.86
CA ASP A 102 0.84 15.48 18.90
C ASP A 102 2.27 15.10 18.54
N LYS A 103 2.47 14.25 17.49
CA LYS A 103 3.78 13.67 17.15
C LYS A 103 4.36 14.13 15.80
N GLY A 104 3.66 15.06 15.14
CA GLY A 104 4.10 15.56 13.84
C GLY A 104 3.93 14.54 12.70
N GLU A 105 4.80 14.65 11.68
CA GLU A 105 4.78 13.78 10.50
C GLU A 105 5.82 12.66 10.65
N HIS A 106 5.38 11.43 10.50
CA HIS A 106 6.24 10.25 10.45
C HIS A 106 6.24 9.66 9.04
N LYS A 107 7.43 9.45 8.49
CA LYS A 107 7.61 8.83 7.17
C LYS A 107 7.47 7.33 7.28
N LEU A 108 6.61 6.75 6.45
CA LEU A 108 6.39 5.31 6.36
C LEU A 108 7.26 4.76 5.23
N ASN A 109 8.18 3.87 5.55
CA ASN A 109 8.98 3.18 4.54
C ASN A 109 8.23 1.97 3.96
N ALA A 110 8.73 1.41 2.86
CA ALA A 110 8.08 0.29 2.18
C ALA A 110 7.95 -0.97 3.07
N ARG A 111 8.91 -1.18 3.98
CA ARG A 111 8.86 -2.29 4.95
C ARG A 111 7.75 -2.12 5.96
N ASP A 112 7.62 -0.93 6.56
CA ASP A 112 6.59 -0.63 7.55
C ASP A 112 5.20 -0.79 6.94
N ILE A 113 5.02 -0.26 5.71
CA ILE A 113 3.76 -0.39 4.97
C ILE A 113 3.46 -1.86 4.68
N ARG A 114 4.46 -2.64 4.23
CA ARG A 114 4.25 -4.06 3.96
C ARG A 114 3.85 -4.83 5.21
N GLU A 115 4.52 -4.61 6.34
CA GLU A 115 4.19 -5.23 7.63
C GLU A 115 2.77 -4.86 8.09
N TRP A 116 2.34 -3.63 7.83
CA TRP A 116 0.97 -3.20 8.09
C TRP A 116 -0.02 -3.96 7.22
N LEU A 117 0.24 -4.05 5.91
CA LEU A 117 -0.66 -4.72 4.96
C LEU A 117 -0.73 -6.24 5.19
N GLU A 118 0.37 -6.89 5.56
CA GLU A 118 0.44 -8.33 5.89
C GLU A 118 -0.45 -8.71 7.09
N LYS A 119 -0.64 -7.78 8.03
CA LYS A 119 -1.45 -7.98 9.23
C LYS A 119 -2.95 -7.77 9.02
N ILE A 120 -3.38 -7.29 7.85
CA ILE A 120 -4.81 -7.10 7.57
C ILE A 120 -5.51 -8.46 7.59
N PRO A 121 -6.54 -8.66 8.45
CA PRO A 121 -7.28 -9.92 8.49
C PRO A 121 -7.99 -10.20 7.16
N ASP A 122 -8.06 -11.48 6.77
CA ASP A 122 -8.69 -11.89 5.50
C ASP A 122 -10.13 -11.40 5.37
N GLU A 123 -10.88 -11.44 6.46
CA GLU A 123 -12.27 -10.99 6.54
C GLU A 123 -12.46 -9.48 6.29
N HIS A 124 -11.38 -8.69 6.45
CA HIS A 124 -11.39 -7.25 6.26
C HIS A 124 -10.93 -6.80 4.86
N LEU A 125 -10.43 -7.72 4.04
CA LEU A 125 -9.95 -7.41 2.68
C LEU A 125 -11.07 -6.89 1.78
N ILE A 126 -12.30 -7.34 2.00
CA ILE A 126 -13.47 -6.89 1.26
C ILE A 126 -13.69 -5.37 1.37
N PHE A 127 -13.36 -4.75 2.51
CA PHE A 127 -13.52 -3.32 2.75
C PHE A 127 -12.50 -2.45 1.98
N VAL A 128 -11.43 -3.06 1.49
CA VAL A 128 -10.43 -2.42 0.61
C VAL A 128 -10.55 -2.89 -0.84
N GLY A 129 -11.59 -3.69 -1.11
CA GLY A 129 -11.87 -4.19 -2.45
C GLY A 129 -10.95 -5.30 -2.92
N MET A 130 -10.45 -6.11 -1.99
CA MET A 130 -9.53 -7.22 -2.24
C MET A 130 -10.09 -8.54 -1.71
N GLU A 131 -9.52 -9.65 -2.18
CA GLU A 131 -9.87 -11.00 -1.79
C GLU A 131 -8.61 -11.82 -1.58
N LYS A 132 -8.56 -12.62 -0.50
CA LYS A 132 -7.35 -13.31 -0.04
C LYS A 132 -6.71 -14.23 -1.08
N ASP A 133 -7.56 -14.95 -1.85
CA ASP A 133 -7.11 -15.97 -2.80
C ASP A 133 -6.75 -15.38 -4.18
N VAL A 134 -7.13 -14.13 -4.43
CA VAL A 134 -6.91 -13.44 -5.71
C VAL A 134 -5.85 -12.36 -5.60
N SER A 135 -5.93 -11.52 -4.57
CA SER A 135 -5.01 -10.40 -4.41
C SER A 135 -4.91 -9.95 -2.96
N ARG A 136 -3.78 -10.15 -2.35
CA ARG A 136 -3.51 -9.58 -1.03
C ARG A 136 -2.76 -8.24 -1.16
N PRO A 137 -3.07 -7.27 -0.28
CA PRO A 137 -2.52 -5.92 -0.39
C PRO A 137 -1.00 -5.86 -0.25
N GLU A 138 -0.37 -6.72 0.55
CA GLU A 138 1.09 -6.78 0.70
C GLU A 138 1.83 -7.19 -0.58
N TRP A 139 1.16 -7.85 -1.53
CA TRP A 139 1.77 -8.21 -2.82
C TRP A 139 2.06 -7.00 -3.69
N THR A 140 1.44 -5.85 -3.41
CA THR A 140 1.71 -4.60 -4.13
C THR A 140 3.08 -4.00 -3.79
N ILE A 141 3.72 -4.49 -2.74
CA ILE A 141 5.06 -4.09 -2.32
C ILE A 141 6.02 -5.24 -2.58
N MET A 142 6.82 -5.09 -3.61
CA MET A 142 7.74 -6.13 -4.08
C MET A 142 8.89 -6.37 -3.09
N LYS A 143 9.22 -7.64 -2.85
CA LYS A 143 10.46 -8.08 -2.20
C LYS A 143 11.54 -8.46 -3.22
N VAL A 144 11.11 -8.83 -4.42
CA VAL A 144 11.96 -9.30 -5.52
C VAL A 144 11.56 -8.55 -6.79
N LEU A 145 12.53 -7.99 -7.47
CA LEU A 145 12.33 -7.32 -8.75
C LEU A 145 12.36 -8.36 -9.88
N PRO A 146 11.28 -8.51 -10.67
CA PRO A 146 11.31 -9.34 -11.87
C PRO A 146 12.16 -8.66 -12.94
N VAL A 147 13.21 -9.37 -13.39
CA VAL A 147 14.09 -8.88 -14.45
C VAL A 147 13.59 -9.43 -15.80
N PRO A 148 13.20 -8.56 -16.75
CA PRO A 148 12.74 -9.00 -18.05
C PRO A 148 13.89 -9.68 -18.85
N PRO A 149 13.57 -10.66 -19.71
CA PRO A 149 14.54 -11.34 -20.54
C PRO A 149 15.19 -10.39 -21.54
N ILE A 150 16.34 -10.79 -22.06
CA ILE A 150 17.12 -9.99 -23.04
C ILE A 150 16.35 -9.68 -24.33
N THR A 151 15.38 -10.51 -24.70
CA THR A 151 14.51 -10.27 -25.85
C THR A 151 13.61 -9.04 -25.71
N VAL A 152 13.28 -8.63 -24.47
CA VAL A 152 12.49 -7.41 -24.18
C VAL A 152 13.38 -6.16 -24.15
N ARG A 153 14.68 -6.31 -23.89
CA ARG A 153 15.68 -5.23 -23.83
C ARG A 153 16.90 -5.56 -24.72
N PRO A 154 16.71 -5.63 -26.03
CA PRO A 154 17.75 -6.05 -26.96
C PRO A 154 18.91 -5.06 -26.98
N SER A 155 20.14 -5.57 -27.10
CA SER A 155 21.29 -4.73 -27.42
C SER A 155 21.50 -4.70 -28.93
N ILE A 156 21.79 -3.50 -29.46
CA ILE A 156 21.98 -3.25 -30.89
C ILE A 156 23.46 -2.98 -31.12
N THR A 157 24.05 -3.60 -32.14
CA THR A 157 25.39 -3.26 -32.60
C THR A 157 25.28 -2.16 -33.65
N LEU A 158 25.90 -1.01 -33.39
CA LEU A 158 25.95 0.14 -34.27
C LEU A 158 26.90 -0.14 -35.45
N GLU A 159 26.77 0.62 -36.55
CA GLU A 159 27.66 0.52 -37.72
C GLU A 159 29.13 0.80 -37.35
N SER A 160 29.38 1.57 -36.28
CA SER A 160 30.71 1.80 -35.71
C SER A 160 31.34 0.59 -35.03
N GLY A 161 30.58 -0.51 -34.85
CA GLY A 161 30.99 -1.67 -34.07
C GLY A 161 30.73 -1.55 -32.57
N ASP A 162 30.26 -0.41 -32.09
CA ASP A 162 29.89 -0.19 -30.70
C ASP A 162 28.56 -0.85 -30.37
N ARG A 163 28.45 -1.34 -29.14
CA ARG A 163 27.23 -1.98 -28.64
C ARG A 163 26.41 -0.96 -27.88
N SER A 164 25.20 -0.68 -28.38
CA SER A 164 24.22 0.13 -27.67
C SER A 164 23.22 -0.77 -26.94
N GLU A 165 23.03 -0.52 -25.66
CA GLU A 165 22.09 -1.23 -24.82
C GLU A 165 20.80 -0.42 -24.63
N ASP A 166 19.69 -1.13 -24.41
CA ASP A 166 18.39 -0.53 -24.12
C ASP A 166 18.40 0.23 -22.78
N ASP A 167 17.68 1.35 -22.69
CA ASP A 167 17.56 2.18 -21.49
C ASP A 167 17.04 1.38 -20.28
N LEU A 168 16.21 0.37 -20.51
CA LEU A 168 15.74 -0.54 -19.47
C LEU A 168 16.90 -1.31 -18.81
N THR A 169 17.91 -1.70 -19.59
CA THR A 169 19.11 -2.36 -19.05
C THR A 169 19.89 -1.41 -18.14
N HIS A 170 20.04 -0.14 -18.53
CA HIS A 170 20.68 0.87 -17.68
C HIS A 170 19.92 1.11 -16.39
N LYS A 171 18.59 1.18 -16.44
CA LYS A 171 17.75 1.30 -15.24
C LYS A 171 17.87 0.12 -14.30
N LEU A 172 17.91 -1.10 -14.81
CA LEU A 172 18.13 -2.30 -14.00
C LEU A 172 19.51 -2.29 -13.31
N VAL A 173 20.54 -1.83 -14.02
CA VAL A 173 21.89 -1.65 -13.43
C VAL A 173 21.87 -0.62 -12.30
N ASP A 174 21.17 0.51 -12.49
CA ASP A 174 21.03 1.53 -11.45
C ASP A 174 20.36 0.96 -10.19
N VAL A 175 19.26 0.21 -10.36
CA VAL A 175 18.59 -0.47 -9.23
C VAL A 175 19.55 -1.40 -8.50
N LEU A 176 20.32 -2.22 -9.22
CA LEU A 176 21.29 -3.15 -8.62
C LEU A 176 22.37 -2.41 -7.84
N ARG A 177 22.95 -1.34 -8.41
CA ARG A 177 23.99 -0.52 -7.76
C ARG A 177 23.49 0.14 -6.48
N ILE A 178 22.30 0.74 -6.52
CA ILE A 178 21.72 1.39 -5.36
C ILE A 178 21.36 0.36 -4.28
N ASN A 179 20.81 -0.78 -4.67
CA ASN A 179 20.48 -1.86 -3.75
C ASN A 179 21.75 -2.40 -3.06
N GLN A 180 22.84 -2.55 -3.78
CA GLN A 180 24.13 -2.96 -3.21
C GLN A 180 24.65 -1.90 -2.22
N ARG A 181 24.65 -0.63 -2.59
CA ARG A 181 25.07 0.47 -1.70
C ARG A 181 24.21 0.55 -0.44
N LEU A 182 22.90 0.38 -0.57
CA LEU A 182 21.97 0.34 0.57
C LEU A 182 22.33 -0.82 1.51
N ARG A 183 22.57 -2.02 0.97
CA ARG A 183 22.97 -3.19 1.75
C ARG A 183 24.29 -2.94 2.49
N GLU A 184 25.32 -2.48 1.80
CA GLU A 184 26.65 -2.19 2.38
C GLU A 184 26.56 -1.16 3.51
N ASN A 185 25.84 -0.05 3.31
CA ASN A 185 25.67 0.99 4.32
C ASN A 185 24.88 0.50 5.53
N ARG A 186 23.82 -0.27 5.31
CA ARG A 186 23.04 -0.88 6.40
C ARG A 186 23.90 -1.85 7.22
N ASP A 187 24.64 -2.74 6.55
CA ASP A 187 25.42 -3.80 7.18
C ASP A 187 26.67 -3.25 7.88
N SER A 188 27.20 -2.10 7.42
CA SER A 188 28.30 -1.37 8.08
C SER A 188 27.86 -0.46 9.23
N GLY A 189 26.55 -0.36 9.51
CA GLY A 189 26.03 0.49 10.58
C GLY A 189 26.10 1.99 10.28
N ALA A 190 25.97 2.38 9.00
CA ALA A 190 25.93 3.78 8.61
C ALA A 190 24.80 4.56 9.31
N PRO A 191 24.91 5.90 9.45
CA PRO A 191 23.87 6.73 10.04
C PRO A 191 22.51 6.49 9.38
N GLN A 192 21.46 6.44 10.20
CA GLN A 192 20.08 6.15 9.75
C GLN A 192 19.64 7.05 8.59
N LEU A 193 20.01 8.33 8.62
CA LEU A 193 19.67 9.28 7.57
C LEU A 193 20.18 8.84 6.18
N ILE A 194 21.44 8.35 6.12
CA ILE A 194 22.03 7.86 4.86
C ILE A 194 21.32 6.61 4.35
N VAL A 195 20.96 5.70 5.26
CA VAL A 195 20.22 4.48 4.91
C VAL A 195 18.84 4.84 4.37
N GLU A 196 18.14 5.79 4.98
CA GLU A 196 16.83 6.28 4.54
C GLU A 196 16.90 6.96 3.17
N ASP A 197 17.90 7.81 2.93
CA ASP A 197 18.10 8.48 1.63
C ASP A 197 18.37 7.46 0.50
N LEU A 198 19.22 6.47 0.76
CA LEU A 198 19.48 5.39 -0.21
C LEU A 198 18.25 4.53 -0.47
N TRP A 199 17.42 4.29 0.55
CA TRP A 199 16.17 3.56 0.38
C TRP A 199 15.17 4.33 -0.47
N GLU A 200 15.06 5.63 -0.24
CA GLU A 200 14.19 6.51 -1.03
C GLU A 200 14.65 6.57 -2.49
N LEU A 201 15.97 6.63 -2.72
CA LEU A 201 16.54 6.59 -4.05
C LEU A 201 16.29 5.25 -4.75
N LEU A 202 16.40 4.12 -4.03
CA LEU A 202 16.05 2.80 -4.55
C LEU A 202 14.57 2.73 -4.94
N GLN A 203 13.68 3.23 -4.07
CA GLN A 203 12.24 3.31 -4.34
C GLN A 203 11.94 4.13 -5.60
N TYR A 204 12.61 5.25 -5.79
CA TYR A 204 12.47 6.09 -6.98
C TYR A 204 12.87 5.34 -8.26
N HIS A 205 13.96 4.58 -8.24
CA HIS A 205 14.39 3.82 -9.43
C HIS A 205 13.52 2.59 -9.73
N CYS A 206 12.80 2.04 -8.73
CA CYS A 206 11.84 0.95 -8.92
C CYS A 206 10.45 1.42 -9.38
N THR A 207 10.18 2.73 -9.41
CA THR A 207 8.89 3.31 -9.77
C THR A 207 8.88 3.81 -11.20
#